data_8b2f2a0d491a294cbf2f5b5a6fff71a0
#
_entry.id   8b2f2a0d491a294cbf2f5b5a6fff71a0
#
_cell.length_a   1.000
_cell.length_b   1.000
_cell.length_c   1.000
_cell.angle_alpha   90.00
_cell.angle_beta   90.00
_cell.angle_gamma   90.00
#
_symmetry.space_group_name_H-M   'P 1'
#
loop_
_entity.id
_entity.type
_entity.pdbx_description
1 polymer ?
#
loop_
_entity_poly.entity_id
_entity_poly.type
_entity_poly.pdbx_seq_one_letter_code
_entity_poly.pdbx_strand_id
1 'polypeptide(L)'
;MNAWWSLLRELSSPLILVLAGSLVVLVILLVAWRRRRAEASQGRHRVVALTSQPFERGFDLLLEARWQEAADILKAAVKTDPNRTFEYLELGKLFRRRGEPGRAARMFEQLRARPGLDRAVSLMAQYELALCYRMLGWYEPAAATLEQLIGADPSHAEARRELRRMHEDMGHWETAAALEMLRLKRGEAQDRRTLAALLTQQGKAAWAAGHVRHGAAHLRSALALDPDGPEAALYLGRILLRQGKMSKAFHVWDRLTQARPELLFLAFRDMQAAFRQLHNEAGWERFLHAFTQGHPNDPTGYLALAEWYEARGQIDEAMRCLRQVLELDPVCREAHLALLALYRVQGIPGEALDSYEQLAKRATQPPGGRFRCRACGHSREELFWRCPACQGWGTPERLLPQPSPIPMMAGEITPPFSHSPTSVSAPIAVAYDAPVKPPSAP
;
A
#
# COMPACT_ATOMS: atom_id res chain seq x y z
N MET A 1 23.37 -14.50 -97.43
CA MET A 1 22.13 -15.13 -96.94
C MET A 1 22.27 -16.65 -96.69
N ASN A 2 23.42 -17.29 -96.90
CA ASN A 2 23.53 -18.74 -96.74
C ASN A 2 24.13 -19.26 -95.41
N ALA A 3 24.56 -18.40 -94.55
CA ALA A 3 25.15 -18.80 -93.25
C ALA A 3 24.11 -19.11 -92.15
N TRP A 4 22.90 -18.58 -92.23
CA TRP A 4 21.85 -18.81 -91.23
C TRP A 4 21.12 -20.14 -91.38
N TRP A 5 21.07 -20.68 -92.62
CA TRP A 5 20.41 -21.96 -92.92
C TRP A 5 21.25 -23.17 -92.53
N SER A 6 22.58 -23.05 -92.44
CA SER A 6 23.43 -24.11 -91.94
C SER A 6 23.34 -24.27 -90.43
N LEU A 7 23.20 -23.16 -89.64
CA LEU A 7 23.01 -23.18 -88.21
C LEU A 7 21.66 -23.76 -87.78
N LEU A 8 20.61 -23.54 -88.60
CA LEU A 8 19.26 -24.13 -88.35
C LEU A 8 19.20 -25.65 -88.61
N ARG A 9 20.08 -26.22 -89.50
CA ARG A 9 20.15 -27.66 -89.72
C ARG A 9 20.88 -28.42 -88.62
N GLU A 10 21.85 -27.81 -87.93
CA GLU A 10 22.50 -28.37 -86.74
C GLU A 10 21.60 -28.34 -85.50
N LEU A 11 20.67 -27.39 -85.42
CA LEU A 11 19.67 -27.31 -84.38
C LEU A 11 18.55 -28.36 -84.45
N SER A 12 18.50 -29.14 -85.49
CA SER A 12 17.48 -30.21 -85.72
C SER A 12 17.92 -31.60 -85.25
N SER A 13 19.06 -31.69 -84.48
CA SER A 13 19.46 -32.96 -83.90
C SER A 13 18.41 -33.41 -82.83
N PRO A 14 17.99 -34.69 -82.87
CA PRO A 14 16.95 -35.19 -81.99
C PRO A 14 17.30 -34.96 -80.48
N LEU A 15 18.58 -34.81 -80.19
CA LEU A 15 19.11 -34.55 -78.86
C LEU A 15 18.74 -33.14 -78.36
N ILE A 16 18.81 -32.12 -79.24
CA ILE A 16 18.47 -30.73 -78.87
C ILE A 16 16.96 -30.58 -78.66
N LEU A 17 16.11 -31.27 -79.48
CA LEU A 17 14.66 -31.26 -79.24
C LEU A 17 14.25 -31.97 -77.98
N VAL A 18 14.95 -33.03 -77.59
CA VAL A 18 14.72 -33.72 -76.30
C VAL A 18 15.18 -32.85 -75.11
N LEU A 19 16.32 -32.17 -75.20
CA LEU A 19 16.81 -31.28 -74.22
C LEU A 19 15.92 -30.03 -74.02
N ALA A 20 15.42 -29.45 -75.12
CA ALA A 20 14.49 -28.34 -75.09
C ALA A 20 13.14 -28.76 -74.50
N GLY A 21 12.65 -29.96 -74.87
CA GLY A 21 11.43 -30.53 -74.27
C GLY A 21 11.54 -30.79 -72.77
N SER A 22 12.68 -31.34 -72.34
CA SER A 22 12.96 -31.58 -70.88
C SER A 22 13.08 -30.29 -70.12
N LEU A 23 13.67 -29.24 -70.72
CA LEU A 23 13.76 -27.91 -70.10
C LEU A 23 12.37 -27.29 -69.91
N VAL A 24 11.51 -27.38 -70.89
CA VAL A 24 10.12 -26.89 -70.85
C VAL A 24 9.32 -27.64 -69.76
N VAL A 25 9.45 -28.96 -69.70
CA VAL A 25 8.82 -29.76 -68.64
C VAL A 25 9.36 -29.39 -67.27
N LEU A 26 10.66 -29.16 -67.08
CA LEU A 26 11.28 -28.72 -65.87
C LEU A 26 10.77 -27.34 -65.40
N VAL A 27 10.66 -26.41 -66.34
CA VAL A 27 10.10 -25.06 -66.12
C VAL A 27 8.63 -25.16 -65.72
N ILE A 28 7.83 -25.99 -66.38
CA ILE A 28 6.42 -26.22 -66.03
C ILE A 28 6.31 -26.81 -64.59
N LEU A 29 7.15 -27.80 -64.25
CA LEU A 29 7.17 -28.40 -62.97
C LEU A 29 7.63 -27.41 -61.87
N LEU A 30 8.60 -26.56 -62.11
CA LEU A 30 9.07 -25.51 -61.23
C LEU A 30 7.98 -24.44 -61.02
N VAL A 31 7.28 -24.04 -62.09
CA VAL A 31 6.17 -23.07 -61.99
C VAL A 31 5.00 -23.68 -61.21
N ALA A 32 4.66 -24.94 -61.50
CA ALA A 32 3.61 -25.66 -60.76
C ALA A 32 3.97 -25.85 -59.27
N TRP A 33 5.24 -26.20 -58.98
CA TRP A 33 5.73 -26.29 -57.62
C TRP A 33 5.74 -24.94 -56.89
N ARG A 34 6.17 -23.86 -57.56
CA ARG A 34 6.07 -22.49 -57.00
C ARG A 34 4.63 -22.06 -56.75
N ARG A 35 3.70 -22.34 -57.67
CA ARG A 35 2.27 -22.07 -57.47
C ARG A 35 1.70 -22.85 -56.32
N ARG A 36 1.95 -24.15 -56.19
CA ARG A 36 1.52 -24.98 -55.06
C ARG A 36 2.11 -24.49 -53.73
N ARG A 37 3.37 -24.03 -53.76
CA ARG A 37 4.02 -23.48 -52.55
C ARG A 37 3.47 -22.12 -52.16
N ALA A 38 3.13 -21.28 -53.14
CA ALA A 38 2.46 -19.98 -52.90
C ALA A 38 1.02 -20.16 -52.43
N GLU A 39 0.26 -21.11 -52.97
CA GLU A 39 -1.09 -21.46 -52.49
C GLU A 39 -1.06 -22.05 -51.09
N ALA A 40 -0.09 -22.89 -50.78
CA ALA A 40 0.10 -23.43 -49.42
C ALA A 40 0.52 -22.36 -48.41
N SER A 41 1.29 -21.34 -48.84
CA SER A 41 1.65 -20.20 -47.96
C SER A 41 0.46 -19.24 -47.80
N GLN A 42 -0.28 -18.94 -48.84
CA GLN A 42 -1.50 -18.13 -48.76
C GLN A 42 -2.61 -18.81 -47.95
N GLY A 43 -2.77 -20.14 -48.09
CA GLY A 43 -3.68 -20.91 -47.24
C GLY A 43 -3.32 -20.85 -45.79
N ARG A 44 -2.02 -20.95 -45.44
CA ARG A 44 -1.53 -20.79 -44.04
C ARG A 44 -1.74 -19.37 -43.50
N HIS A 45 -1.43 -18.33 -44.30
CA HIS A 45 -1.67 -16.94 -43.89
C HIS A 45 -3.18 -16.65 -43.75
N ARG A 46 -4.03 -17.20 -44.61
CA ARG A 46 -5.48 -17.02 -44.52
C ARG A 46 -6.10 -17.77 -43.34
N VAL A 47 -5.60 -18.95 -43.00
CA VAL A 47 -6.03 -19.70 -41.79
C VAL A 47 -5.55 -19.01 -40.52
N VAL A 48 -4.29 -18.52 -40.48
CA VAL A 48 -3.76 -17.75 -39.35
C VAL A 48 -4.53 -16.44 -39.20
N ALA A 49 -4.82 -15.69 -40.26
CA ALA A 49 -5.60 -14.46 -40.22
C ALA A 49 -7.06 -14.68 -39.75
N LEU A 50 -7.70 -15.77 -40.19
CA LEU A 50 -9.08 -16.13 -39.77
C LEU A 50 -9.12 -16.64 -38.31
N THR A 51 -8.00 -17.17 -37.78
CA THR A 51 -7.91 -17.66 -36.42
C THR A 51 -7.49 -16.60 -35.43
N SER A 52 -6.83 -15.51 -35.86
CA SER A 52 -6.43 -14.38 -34.99
C SER A 52 -7.55 -13.35 -34.75
N GLN A 53 -8.48 -13.20 -35.71
CA GLN A 53 -9.57 -12.21 -35.62
C GLN A 53 -10.39 -12.23 -34.31
N PRO A 54 -10.83 -13.39 -33.79
CA PRO A 54 -11.56 -13.39 -32.51
C PRO A 54 -10.72 -12.93 -31.32
N PHE A 55 -9.41 -13.20 -31.33
CA PHE A 55 -8.51 -12.75 -30.29
C PHE A 55 -8.28 -11.24 -30.34
N GLU A 56 -7.95 -10.72 -31.53
CA GLU A 56 -7.75 -9.28 -31.76
C GLU A 56 -9.00 -8.48 -31.34
N ARG A 57 -10.18 -8.93 -31.79
CA ARG A 57 -11.44 -8.30 -31.43
C ARG A 57 -11.77 -8.43 -29.94
N GLY A 58 -11.48 -9.56 -29.31
CA GLY A 58 -11.63 -9.77 -27.88
C GLY A 58 -10.68 -8.87 -27.09
N PHE A 59 -9.47 -8.67 -27.60
CA PHE A 59 -8.46 -7.81 -26.98
C PHE A 59 -8.83 -6.32 -27.11
N ASP A 60 -9.30 -5.88 -28.26
CA ASP A 60 -9.81 -4.51 -28.47
C ASP A 60 -10.94 -4.18 -27.48
N LEU A 61 -11.88 -5.10 -27.31
CA LEU A 61 -12.97 -4.95 -26.35
C LEU A 61 -12.47 -4.92 -24.88
N LEU A 62 -11.37 -5.61 -24.57
CA LEU A 62 -10.72 -5.49 -23.25
C LEU A 62 -10.13 -4.11 -23.03
N LEU A 63 -9.52 -3.51 -24.06
CA LEU A 63 -8.98 -2.14 -24.00
C LEU A 63 -10.11 -1.09 -23.86
N GLU A 64 -11.27 -1.34 -24.51
CA GLU A 64 -12.48 -0.51 -24.39
C GLU A 64 -13.25 -0.73 -23.06
N ALA A 65 -12.74 -1.57 -22.15
CA ALA A 65 -13.41 -1.97 -20.90
C ALA A 65 -14.80 -2.64 -21.11
N ARG A 66 -15.07 -3.20 -22.27
CA ARG A 66 -16.31 -3.94 -22.62
C ARG A 66 -16.18 -5.42 -22.23
N TRP A 67 -16.04 -5.66 -20.93
CA TRP A 67 -15.65 -6.95 -20.36
C TRP A 67 -16.59 -8.10 -20.71
N GLN A 68 -17.90 -7.84 -20.85
CA GLN A 68 -18.89 -8.87 -21.14
C GLN A 68 -18.76 -9.38 -22.57
N GLU A 69 -18.67 -8.48 -23.52
CA GLU A 69 -18.54 -8.82 -24.94
C GLU A 69 -17.20 -9.49 -25.23
N ALA A 70 -16.12 -9.01 -24.61
CA ALA A 70 -14.82 -9.67 -24.68
C ALA A 70 -14.90 -11.12 -24.17
N ALA A 71 -15.58 -11.35 -23.03
CA ALA A 71 -15.75 -12.69 -22.47
C ALA A 71 -16.53 -13.62 -23.41
N ASP A 72 -17.56 -13.12 -24.07
CA ASP A 72 -18.39 -13.93 -24.95
C ASP A 72 -17.65 -14.32 -26.23
N ILE A 73 -16.85 -13.41 -26.80
CA ILE A 73 -15.97 -13.70 -27.93
C ILE A 73 -14.88 -14.72 -27.57
N LEU A 74 -14.19 -14.50 -26.42
CA LEU A 74 -13.15 -15.42 -25.99
C LEU A 74 -13.71 -16.80 -25.63
N LYS A 75 -14.89 -16.89 -25.01
CA LYS A 75 -15.61 -18.17 -24.79
C LYS A 75 -15.93 -18.88 -26.08
N ALA A 76 -16.42 -18.16 -27.10
CA ALA A 76 -16.72 -18.74 -28.39
C ALA A 76 -15.44 -19.28 -29.09
N ALA A 77 -14.35 -18.51 -29.02
CA ALA A 77 -13.06 -18.92 -29.58
C ALA A 77 -12.51 -20.20 -28.90
N VAL A 78 -12.59 -20.29 -27.58
CA VAL A 78 -12.14 -21.45 -26.81
C VAL A 78 -13.02 -22.68 -27.05
N LYS A 79 -14.33 -22.52 -27.28
CA LYS A 79 -15.24 -23.62 -27.62
C LYS A 79 -14.96 -24.18 -29.02
N THR A 80 -14.57 -23.32 -29.96
CA THR A 80 -14.30 -23.71 -31.36
C THR A 80 -12.99 -24.48 -31.47
N ASP A 81 -11.96 -24.07 -30.71
CA ASP A 81 -10.66 -24.74 -30.67
C ASP A 81 -10.10 -24.77 -29.23
N PRO A 82 -10.22 -25.89 -28.55
CA PRO A 82 -9.68 -26.04 -27.21
C PRO A 82 -8.16 -25.86 -27.09
N ASN A 83 -7.41 -25.98 -28.21
CA ASN A 83 -5.94 -25.79 -28.16
C ASN A 83 -5.48 -24.35 -28.15
N ARG A 84 -6.39 -23.40 -28.20
CA ARG A 84 -6.10 -21.96 -28.05
C ARG A 84 -5.72 -21.60 -26.61
N THR A 85 -4.48 -21.87 -26.28
CA THR A 85 -3.97 -21.73 -24.90
C THR A 85 -3.94 -20.27 -24.43
N PHE A 86 -3.68 -19.34 -25.36
CA PHE A 86 -3.57 -17.91 -25.05
C PHE A 86 -4.95 -17.28 -24.79
N GLU A 87 -5.95 -17.57 -25.63
CA GLU A 87 -7.33 -17.14 -25.42
C GLU A 87 -7.91 -17.70 -24.12
N TYR A 88 -7.53 -18.94 -23.77
CA TYR A 88 -7.92 -19.58 -22.52
C TYR A 88 -7.31 -18.86 -21.32
N LEU A 89 -6.04 -18.44 -21.42
CA LEU A 89 -5.34 -17.65 -20.38
C LEU A 89 -6.03 -16.29 -20.18
N GLU A 90 -6.30 -15.56 -21.30
CA GLU A 90 -6.93 -14.24 -21.23
C GLU A 90 -8.38 -14.29 -20.70
N LEU A 91 -9.13 -15.33 -21.07
CA LEU A 91 -10.47 -15.54 -20.50
C LEU A 91 -10.41 -15.82 -18.99
N GLY A 92 -9.41 -16.58 -18.52
CA GLY A 92 -9.17 -16.78 -17.09
C GLY A 92 -8.86 -15.47 -16.36
N LYS A 93 -7.97 -14.64 -16.91
CA LYS A 93 -7.65 -13.29 -16.36
C LYS A 93 -8.90 -12.41 -16.28
N LEU A 94 -9.76 -12.48 -17.30
CA LEU A 94 -11.00 -11.72 -17.31
C LEU A 94 -11.95 -12.16 -16.20
N PHE A 95 -12.14 -13.46 -15.97
CA PHE A 95 -12.95 -13.95 -14.85
C PHE A 95 -12.41 -13.49 -13.50
N ARG A 96 -11.08 -13.52 -13.32
CA ARG A 96 -10.46 -13.00 -12.10
C ARG A 96 -10.74 -11.51 -11.88
N ARG A 97 -10.60 -10.68 -12.94
CA ARG A 97 -10.88 -9.24 -12.88
C ARG A 97 -12.35 -8.92 -12.60
N ARG A 98 -13.27 -9.79 -13.04
CA ARG A 98 -14.72 -9.68 -12.77
C ARG A 98 -15.10 -10.10 -11.35
N GLY A 99 -14.15 -10.53 -10.51
CA GLY A 99 -14.45 -11.02 -9.17
C GLY A 99 -14.97 -12.45 -9.15
N GLU A 100 -14.68 -13.24 -10.17
CA GLU A 100 -15.03 -14.67 -10.28
C GLU A 100 -13.77 -15.56 -10.11
N PRO A 101 -12.97 -15.44 -9.03
CA PRO A 101 -11.66 -16.10 -8.91
C PRO A 101 -11.77 -17.62 -8.90
N GLY A 102 -12.86 -18.20 -8.40
CA GLY A 102 -13.05 -19.66 -8.40
C GLY A 102 -13.24 -20.25 -9.81
N ARG A 103 -13.84 -19.51 -10.73
CA ARG A 103 -13.94 -19.93 -12.15
C ARG A 103 -12.60 -19.79 -12.85
N ALA A 104 -11.91 -18.67 -12.59
CA ALA A 104 -10.59 -18.41 -13.14
C ALA A 104 -9.58 -19.46 -12.68
N ALA A 105 -9.56 -19.82 -11.41
CA ALA A 105 -8.67 -20.85 -10.85
C ALA A 105 -8.83 -22.18 -11.56
N ARG A 106 -10.07 -22.67 -11.70
CA ARG A 106 -10.34 -23.93 -12.44
C ARG A 106 -9.84 -23.89 -13.89
N MET A 107 -9.95 -22.74 -14.55
CA MET A 107 -9.43 -22.57 -15.90
C MET A 107 -7.90 -22.66 -15.94
N PHE A 108 -7.21 -22.01 -15.02
CA PHE A 108 -5.75 -22.05 -14.97
C PHE A 108 -5.22 -23.43 -14.56
N GLU A 109 -5.90 -24.15 -13.66
CA GLU A 109 -5.60 -25.56 -13.32
C GLU A 109 -5.73 -26.46 -14.55
N GLN A 110 -6.84 -26.35 -15.28
CA GLN A 110 -7.06 -27.11 -16.52
C GLN A 110 -6.02 -26.76 -17.59
N LEU A 111 -5.65 -25.48 -17.73
CA LEU A 111 -4.63 -25.05 -18.67
C LEU A 111 -3.26 -25.65 -18.33
N ARG A 112 -2.87 -25.63 -17.05
CA ARG A 112 -1.59 -26.22 -16.57
C ARG A 112 -1.52 -27.73 -16.74
N ALA A 113 -2.65 -28.43 -16.68
CA ALA A 113 -2.71 -29.88 -16.84
C ALA A 113 -2.56 -30.34 -18.30
N ARG A 114 -2.52 -29.41 -19.28
CA ARG A 114 -2.41 -29.78 -20.71
C ARG A 114 -0.99 -30.26 -21.05
N PRO A 115 -0.86 -31.39 -21.76
CA PRO A 115 0.44 -31.84 -22.24
C PRO A 115 0.96 -30.91 -23.35
N GLY A 116 2.26 -30.66 -23.40
CA GLY A 116 2.89 -29.84 -24.43
C GLY A 116 2.61 -28.33 -24.33
N LEU A 117 2.14 -27.85 -23.17
CA LEU A 117 1.92 -26.42 -22.95
C LEU A 117 3.25 -25.65 -23.06
N ASP A 118 3.23 -24.55 -23.77
CA ASP A 118 4.36 -23.63 -23.85
C ASP A 118 4.78 -23.17 -22.44
N ARG A 119 6.11 -23.13 -22.18
CA ARG A 119 6.66 -22.80 -20.85
C ARG A 119 6.23 -21.40 -20.38
N ALA A 120 6.22 -20.42 -21.28
CA ALA A 120 5.83 -19.04 -20.94
C ALA A 120 4.36 -18.99 -20.55
N VAL A 121 3.47 -19.66 -21.28
CA VAL A 121 2.04 -19.76 -20.97
C VAL A 121 1.83 -20.49 -19.65
N SER A 122 2.59 -21.56 -19.38
CA SER A 122 2.52 -22.31 -18.12
C SER A 122 2.89 -21.43 -16.91
N LEU A 123 3.98 -20.66 -17.01
CA LEU A 123 4.40 -19.72 -15.94
C LEU A 123 3.38 -18.61 -15.72
N MET A 124 2.82 -18.04 -16.81
CA MET A 124 1.75 -17.05 -16.69
C MET A 124 0.50 -17.62 -16.02
N ALA A 125 0.07 -18.83 -16.43
CA ALA A 125 -1.09 -19.50 -15.83
C ALA A 125 -0.87 -19.80 -14.34
N GLN A 126 0.35 -20.18 -13.96
CA GLN A 126 0.73 -20.43 -12.57
C GLN A 126 0.68 -19.15 -11.72
N TYR A 127 1.17 -18.04 -12.25
CA TYR A 127 1.10 -16.72 -11.58
C TYR A 127 -0.36 -16.29 -11.36
N GLU A 128 -1.18 -16.35 -12.42
CA GLU A 128 -2.60 -15.98 -12.36
C GLU A 128 -3.41 -16.89 -11.42
N LEU A 129 -3.08 -18.19 -11.37
CA LEU A 129 -3.67 -19.16 -10.43
C LEU A 129 -3.39 -18.76 -8.99
N ALA A 130 -2.14 -18.40 -8.67
CA ALA A 130 -1.77 -17.94 -7.34
C ALA A 130 -2.54 -16.68 -6.93
N LEU A 131 -2.74 -15.73 -7.86
CA LEU A 131 -3.57 -14.55 -7.61
C LEU A 131 -5.04 -14.91 -7.35
N CYS A 132 -5.59 -15.93 -8.06
CA CYS A 132 -6.94 -16.42 -7.81
C CYS A 132 -7.06 -17.05 -6.42
N TYR A 133 -6.11 -17.89 -6.00
CA TYR A 133 -6.08 -18.49 -4.67
C TYR A 133 -6.01 -17.43 -3.57
N ARG A 134 -5.20 -16.38 -3.76
CA ARG A 134 -5.16 -15.25 -2.83
C ARG A 134 -6.52 -14.54 -2.71
N MET A 135 -7.21 -14.29 -3.83
CA MET A 135 -8.54 -13.68 -3.82
C MET A 135 -9.59 -14.55 -3.14
N LEU A 136 -9.41 -15.87 -3.14
CA LEU A 136 -10.25 -16.84 -2.43
C LEU A 136 -9.89 -16.96 -0.93
N GLY A 137 -8.84 -16.29 -0.47
CA GLY A 137 -8.34 -16.41 0.90
C GLY A 137 -7.51 -17.69 1.14
N TRP A 138 -7.15 -18.42 0.08
CA TRP A 138 -6.36 -19.65 0.16
C TRP A 138 -4.86 -19.28 0.11
N TYR A 139 -4.36 -18.71 1.19
CA TYR A 139 -3.01 -18.14 1.22
C TYR A 139 -1.90 -19.18 1.10
N GLU A 140 -2.03 -20.35 1.78
CA GLU A 140 -1.03 -21.42 1.72
C GLU A 140 -0.90 -22.02 0.30
N PRO A 141 -1.99 -22.43 -0.39
CA PRO A 141 -1.91 -22.87 -1.79
C PRO A 141 -1.35 -21.79 -2.73
N ALA A 142 -1.69 -20.54 -2.49
CA ALA A 142 -1.19 -19.42 -3.27
C ALA A 142 0.32 -19.24 -3.10
N ALA A 143 0.83 -19.28 -1.85
CA ALA A 143 2.26 -19.18 -1.56
C ALA A 143 3.03 -20.34 -2.18
N ALA A 144 2.58 -21.59 -1.99
CA ALA A 144 3.20 -22.78 -2.59
C ALA A 144 3.26 -22.69 -4.13
N THR A 145 2.20 -22.16 -4.76
CA THR A 145 2.15 -21.97 -6.21
C THR A 145 3.18 -20.92 -6.67
N LEU A 146 3.36 -19.85 -5.94
CA LEU A 146 4.39 -18.82 -6.23
C LEU A 146 5.80 -19.32 -5.99
N GLU A 147 6.03 -20.11 -4.95
CA GLU A 147 7.33 -20.72 -4.68
C GLU A 147 7.75 -21.67 -5.81
N GLN A 148 6.82 -22.50 -6.31
CA GLN A 148 7.05 -23.34 -7.49
C GLN A 148 7.39 -22.48 -8.72
N LEU A 149 6.65 -21.38 -8.93
CA LEU A 149 6.91 -20.45 -10.03
C LEU A 149 8.31 -19.84 -9.93
N ILE A 150 8.71 -19.35 -8.75
CA ILE A 150 10.02 -18.76 -8.50
C ILE A 150 11.14 -19.80 -8.66
N GLY A 151 10.86 -21.07 -8.29
CA GLY A 151 11.78 -22.18 -8.54
C GLY A 151 11.99 -22.45 -10.02
N ALA A 152 10.93 -22.36 -10.84
CA ALA A 152 10.98 -22.55 -12.29
C ALA A 152 11.54 -21.32 -13.04
N ASP A 153 11.25 -20.12 -12.55
CA ASP A 153 11.74 -18.84 -13.06
C ASP A 153 12.23 -17.93 -11.94
N PRO A 154 13.51 -18.05 -11.54
CA PRO A 154 14.09 -17.19 -10.52
C PRO A 154 14.20 -15.71 -10.90
N SER A 155 13.88 -15.31 -12.12
CA SER A 155 13.88 -13.91 -12.55
C SER A 155 12.54 -13.19 -12.34
N HIS A 156 11.46 -13.92 -12.02
CA HIS A 156 10.11 -13.39 -11.93
C HIS A 156 9.91 -12.48 -10.69
N ALA A 157 10.15 -11.18 -10.86
CA ALA A 157 10.11 -10.20 -9.78
C ALA A 157 8.71 -10.00 -9.17
N GLU A 158 7.65 -10.04 -10.02
CA GLU A 158 6.27 -9.91 -9.56
C GLU A 158 5.86 -11.07 -8.65
N ALA A 159 6.27 -12.31 -8.97
CA ALA A 159 5.96 -13.47 -8.13
C ALA A 159 6.59 -13.33 -6.75
N ARG A 160 7.84 -12.85 -6.64
CA ARG A 160 8.49 -12.59 -5.35
C ARG A 160 7.77 -11.47 -4.57
N ARG A 161 7.32 -10.44 -5.25
CA ARG A 161 6.54 -9.35 -4.63
C ARG A 161 5.21 -9.86 -4.06
N GLU A 162 4.49 -10.67 -4.84
CA GLU A 162 3.21 -11.24 -4.39
C GLU A 162 3.41 -12.27 -3.27
N LEU A 163 4.43 -13.12 -3.34
CA LEU A 163 4.76 -14.07 -2.27
C LEU A 163 5.06 -13.33 -0.96
N ARG A 164 5.85 -12.25 -1.00
CA ARG A 164 6.09 -11.41 0.18
C ARG A 164 4.77 -10.86 0.76
N ARG A 165 3.87 -10.35 -0.09
CA ARG A 165 2.56 -9.84 0.36
C ARG A 165 1.70 -10.91 1.00
N MET A 166 1.74 -12.14 0.48
CA MET A 166 1.02 -13.26 1.08
C MET A 166 1.55 -13.59 2.47
N HIS A 167 2.87 -13.61 2.64
CA HIS A 167 3.45 -13.81 3.97
C HIS A 167 3.13 -12.65 4.93
N GLU A 168 2.99 -11.41 4.43
CA GLU A 168 2.48 -10.29 5.24
C GLU A 168 1.02 -10.53 5.68
N ASP A 169 0.16 -10.97 4.75
CA ASP A 169 -1.25 -11.22 5.02
C ASP A 169 -1.45 -12.39 6.01
N MET A 170 -0.53 -13.36 6.01
CA MET A 170 -0.47 -14.47 6.97
C MET A 170 0.22 -14.10 8.30
N GLY A 171 0.85 -12.94 8.40
CA GLY A 171 1.62 -12.54 9.59
C GLY A 171 2.99 -13.22 9.71
N HIS A 172 3.49 -13.85 8.65
CA HIS A 172 4.81 -14.49 8.59
C HIS A 172 5.90 -13.42 8.30
N TRP A 173 6.11 -12.54 9.28
CA TRP A 173 6.95 -11.33 9.12
C TRP A 173 8.41 -11.63 8.80
N GLU A 174 8.95 -12.73 9.31
CA GLU A 174 10.34 -13.13 9.08
C GLU A 174 10.56 -13.49 7.62
N THR A 175 9.72 -14.35 7.07
CA THR A 175 9.78 -14.76 5.66
C THR A 175 9.53 -13.56 4.73
N ALA A 176 8.56 -12.70 5.06
CA ALA A 176 8.30 -11.50 4.30
C ALA A 176 9.50 -10.55 4.27
N ALA A 177 10.20 -10.36 5.41
CA ALA A 177 11.39 -9.53 5.49
C ALA A 177 12.58 -10.14 4.72
N ALA A 178 12.76 -11.47 4.79
CA ALA A 178 13.80 -12.16 4.01
C ALA A 178 13.58 -12.00 2.50
N LEU A 179 12.34 -12.14 2.03
CA LEU A 179 11.97 -11.92 0.63
C LEU A 179 12.20 -10.46 0.21
N GLU A 180 11.85 -9.48 1.03
CA GLU A 180 12.08 -8.07 0.71
C GLU A 180 13.58 -7.73 0.69
N MET A 181 14.37 -8.29 1.61
CA MET A 181 15.82 -8.15 1.59
C MET A 181 16.44 -8.74 0.31
N LEU A 182 15.94 -9.89 -0.15
CA LEU A 182 16.35 -10.49 -1.42
C LEU A 182 16.01 -9.59 -2.61
N ARG A 183 14.82 -8.99 -2.62
CA ARG A 183 14.35 -8.05 -3.66
C ARG A 183 15.24 -6.80 -3.71
N LEU A 184 15.59 -6.24 -2.56
CA LEU A 184 16.52 -5.10 -2.46
C LEU A 184 17.92 -5.48 -3.00
N LYS A 185 18.45 -6.64 -2.64
CA LYS A 185 19.75 -7.13 -3.14
C LYS A 185 19.77 -7.33 -4.65
N ARG A 186 18.64 -7.69 -5.26
CA ARG A 186 18.48 -7.88 -6.71
C ARG A 186 18.15 -6.58 -7.46
N GLY A 187 17.97 -5.45 -6.77
CA GLY A 187 17.59 -4.18 -7.38
C GLY A 187 16.12 -4.12 -7.82
N GLU A 188 15.28 -5.06 -7.38
CA GLU A 188 13.84 -5.14 -7.68
C GLU A 188 13.01 -4.18 -6.79
N ALA A 189 13.57 -3.70 -5.72
CA ALA A 189 13.03 -2.69 -4.84
C ALA A 189 14.12 -1.65 -4.55
N GLN A 190 13.75 -0.38 -4.53
CA GLN A 190 14.66 0.73 -4.24
C GLN A 190 14.41 1.32 -2.85
N ASP A 191 13.16 1.26 -2.38
CA ASP A 191 12.75 1.84 -1.10
C ASP A 191 12.92 0.82 0.04
N ARG A 192 13.72 1.19 1.03
CA ARG A 192 13.97 0.38 2.24
C ARG A 192 12.85 0.47 3.27
N ARG A 193 11.88 1.37 3.10
CA ARG A 193 10.76 1.57 4.06
C ARG A 193 9.92 0.32 4.23
N THR A 194 9.67 -0.44 3.17
CA THR A 194 8.95 -1.71 3.28
C THR A 194 9.68 -2.70 4.18
N LEU A 195 11.00 -2.84 4.02
CA LEU A 195 11.81 -3.71 4.90
C LEU A 195 11.80 -3.19 6.35
N ALA A 196 11.92 -1.88 6.56
CA ALA A 196 11.83 -1.26 7.90
C ALA A 196 10.47 -1.56 8.56
N ALA A 197 9.37 -1.45 7.81
CA ALA A 197 8.05 -1.78 8.31
C ALA A 197 7.91 -3.27 8.68
N LEU A 198 8.42 -4.18 7.88
CA LEU A 198 8.43 -5.61 8.18
C LEU A 198 9.25 -5.94 9.42
N LEU A 199 10.42 -5.34 9.58
CA LEU A 199 11.22 -5.44 10.81
C LEU A 199 10.48 -4.86 12.02
N THR A 200 9.68 -3.81 11.81
CA THR A 200 8.82 -3.25 12.87
C THR A 200 7.78 -4.26 13.31
N GLN A 201 7.11 -4.94 12.36
CA GLN A 201 6.14 -5.99 12.71
C GLN A 201 6.82 -7.18 13.41
N GLN A 202 8.01 -7.61 12.98
CA GLN A 202 8.81 -8.62 13.71
C GLN A 202 9.12 -8.16 15.15
N GLY A 203 9.52 -6.90 15.30
CA GLY A 203 9.80 -6.31 16.61
C GLY A 203 8.59 -6.32 17.53
N LYS A 204 7.41 -5.98 17.01
CA LYS A 204 6.13 -6.02 17.72
C LYS A 204 5.75 -7.45 18.11
N ALA A 205 5.84 -8.39 17.18
CA ALA A 205 5.55 -9.81 17.42
C ALA A 205 6.49 -10.40 18.48
N ALA A 206 7.79 -10.15 18.39
CA ALA A 206 8.76 -10.60 19.38
C ALA A 206 8.48 -9.99 20.78
N TRP A 207 8.09 -8.72 20.84
CA TRP A 207 7.71 -8.10 22.10
C TRP A 207 6.43 -8.69 22.69
N ALA A 208 5.41 -8.93 21.88
CA ALA A 208 4.16 -9.57 22.30
C ALA A 208 4.40 -11.00 22.81
N ALA A 209 5.36 -11.73 22.23
CA ALA A 209 5.81 -13.05 22.69
C ALA A 209 6.71 -13.01 23.94
N GLY A 210 6.98 -11.82 24.53
CA GLY A 210 7.84 -11.66 25.69
C GLY A 210 9.35 -11.55 25.39
N HIS A 211 9.76 -11.65 24.14
CA HIS A 211 11.16 -11.55 23.72
C HIS A 211 11.61 -10.09 23.57
N VAL A 212 11.59 -9.34 24.69
CA VAL A 212 11.80 -7.88 24.73
C VAL A 212 13.11 -7.44 24.08
N ARG A 213 14.22 -8.20 24.27
CA ARG A 213 15.54 -7.86 23.70
C ARG A 213 15.54 -7.98 22.17
N HIS A 214 14.96 -9.04 21.64
CA HIS A 214 14.82 -9.28 20.19
C HIS A 214 13.89 -8.23 19.57
N GLY A 215 12.74 -7.95 20.24
CA GLY A 215 11.83 -6.90 19.80
C GLY A 215 12.53 -5.55 19.65
N ALA A 216 13.30 -5.14 20.67
CA ALA A 216 14.05 -3.89 20.60
C ALA A 216 15.16 -3.89 19.53
N ALA A 217 15.79 -5.04 19.25
CA ALA A 217 16.80 -5.15 18.21
C ALA A 217 16.18 -4.94 16.82
N HIS A 218 15.06 -5.62 16.50
CA HIS A 218 14.34 -5.45 15.24
C HIS A 218 13.88 -4.00 15.03
N LEU A 219 13.33 -3.36 16.07
CA LEU A 219 12.88 -1.96 15.97
C LEU A 219 14.05 -0.98 15.75
N ARG A 220 15.23 -1.23 16.34
CA ARG A 220 16.42 -0.40 16.04
C ARG A 220 16.90 -0.61 14.61
N SER A 221 16.87 -1.86 14.12
CA SER A 221 17.21 -2.16 12.72
C SER A 221 16.21 -1.48 11.76
N ALA A 222 14.94 -1.45 12.12
CA ALA A 222 13.91 -0.73 11.36
C ALA A 222 14.21 0.77 11.28
N LEU A 223 14.53 1.41 12.43
CA LEU A 223 14.89 2.85 12.48
C LEU A 223 16.24 3.16 11.83
N ALA A 224 17.14 2.18 11.70
CA ALA A 224 18.38 2.36 10.92
C ALA A 224 18.11 2.42 9.41
N LEU A 225 17.06 1.74 8.94
CA LEU A 225 16.63 1.75 7.53
C LEU A 225 15.69 2.91 7.20
N ASP A 226 14.80 3.25 8.12
CA ASP A 226 13.84 4.35 8.03
C ASP A 226 13.87 5.15 9.36
N PRO A 227 14.77 6.17 9.46
CA PRO A 227 14.94 6.96 10.69
C PRO A 227 13.66 7.70 11.13
N ASP A 228 12.77 8.00 10.18
CA ASP A 228 11.51 8.73 10.40
C ASP A 228 10.32 7.79 10.57
N GLY A 229 10.55 6.48 10.71
CA GLY A 229 9.53 5.46 10.85
C GLY A 229 8.75 5.60 12.17
N PRO A 230 7.51 6.13 12.17
CA PRO A 230 6.81 6.50 13.40
C PRO A 230 6.39 5.29 14.23
N GLU A 231 5.95 4.21 13.59
CA GLU A 231 5.53 3.00 14.30
C GLU A 231 6.70 2.36 15.06
N ALA A 232 7.88 2.27 14.43
CA ALA A 232 9.09 1.72 15.05
C ALA A 232 9.54 2.57 16.25
N ALA A 233 9.50 3.90 16.12
CA ALA A 233 9.85 4.84 17.17
C ALA A 233 8.90 4.72 18.38
N LEU A 234 7.58 4.67 18.14
CA LEU A 234 6.58 4.48 19.19
C LEU A 234 6.82 3.20 20.00
N TYR A 235 6.96 2.06 19.29
CA TYR A 235 7.15 0.77 19.98
C TYR A 235 8.50 0.64 20.64
N LEU A 236 9.57 1.17 20.04
CA LEU A 236 10.90 1.18 20.69
C LEU A 236 10.90 2.02 21.97
N GLY A 237 10.28 3.20 21.95
CA GLY A 237 10.11 4.04 23.13
C GLY A 237 9.37 3.30 24.24
N ARG A 238 8.26 2.63 23.95
CA ARG A 238 7.51 1.80 24.89
C ARG A 238 8.36 0.69 25.52
N ILE A 239 9.13 -0.03 24.70
CA ILE A 239 10.03 -1.08 25.19
C ILE A 239 11.10 -0.50 26.09
N LEU A 240 11.69 0.64 25.72
CA LEU A 240 12.73 1.31 26.51
C LEU A 240 12.19 1.79 27.86
N LEU A 241 10.96 2.31 27.91
CA LEU A 241 10.30 2.66 29.17
C LEU A 241 10.15 1.46 30.10
N ARG A 242 9.63 0.33 29.58
CA ARG A 242 9.51 -0.90 30.38
C ARG A 242 10.85 -1.44 30.86
N GLN A 243 11.95 -1.09 30.21
CA GLN A 243 13.32 -1.41 30.65
C GLN A 243 13.88 -0.37 31.64
N GLY A 244 13.13 0.63 32.03
CA GLY A 244 13.61 1.74 32.88
C GLY A 244 14.56 2.71 32.17
N LYS A 245 14.70 2.62 30.84
CA LYS A 245 15.64 3.45 30.05
C LYS A 245 14.96 4.71 29.53
N MET A 246 14.46 5.54 30.46
CA MET A 246 13.59 6.69 30.14
C MET A 246 14.26 7.70 29.21
N SER A 247 15.50 8.12 29.50
CA SER A 247 16.23 9.08 28.64
C SER A 247 16.34 8.61 27.19
N LYS A 248 16.56 7.30 26.96
CA LYS A 248 16.61 6.75 25.62
C LYS A 248 15.24 6.70 24.96
N ALA A 249 14.16 6.47 25.71
CA ALA A 249 12.79 6.52 25.18
C ALA A 249 12.43 7.93 24.72
N PHE A 250 12.71 8.94 25.55
CA PHE A 250 12.50 10.34 25.19
C PHE A 250 13.31 10.76 23.97
N HIS A 251 14.57 10.35 23.88
CA HIS A 251 15.39 10.65 22.70
C HIS A 251 14.81 10.06 21.40
N VAL A 252 14.24 8.85 21.46
CA VAL A 252 13.56 8.26 20.29
C VAL A 252 12.30 9.04 19.92
N TRP A 253 11.52 9.49 20.90
CA TRP A 253 10.30 10.27 20.64
C TRP A 253 10.58 11.73 20.27
N ASP A 254 11.68 12.32 20.72
CA ASP A 254 12.13 13.63 20.28
C ASP A 254 12.40 13.65 18.77
N ARG A 255 13.06 12.62 18.26
CA ARG A 255 13.22 12.45 16.81
C ARG A 255 11.88 12.31 16.08
N LEU A 256 10.92 11.59 16.67
CA LEU A 256 9.57 11.50 16.11
C LEU A 256 8.88 12.87 16.09
N THR A 257 9.06 13.68 17.13
CA THR A 257 8.53 15.06 17.20
C THR A 257 9.06 15.92 16.05
N GLN A 258 10.33 15.77 15.70
CA GLN A 258 10.94 16.52 14.60
C GLN A 258 10.49 16.03 13.22
N ALA A 259 10.34 14.71 13.04
CA ALA A 259 10.01 14.12 11.75
C ALA A 259 8.51 14.07 11.46
N ARG A 260 7.70 13.74 12.45
CA ARG A 260 6.25 13.48 12.33
C ARG A 260 5.49 13.95 13.57
N PRO A 261 5.50 15.27 13.87
CA PRO A 261 4.87 15.81 15.08
C PRO A 261 3.38 15.45 15.17
N GLU A 262 2.70 15.37 14.05
CA GLU A 262 1.27 15.04 13.96
C GLU A 262 0.91 13.62 14.45
N LEU A 263 1.90 12.75 14.67
CA LEU A 263 1.72 11.40 15.21
C LEU A 263 2.23 11.24 16.64
N LEU A 264 2.84 12.27 17.23
CA LEU A 264 3.43 12.18 18.57
C LEU A 264 2.38 11.94 19.67
N PHE A 265 1.15 12.42 19.48
CA PHE A 265 0.04 12.19 20.43
C PHE A 265 -0.13 10.69 20.78
N LEU A 266 0.27 9.78 19.90
CA LEU A 266 0.24 8.34 20.16
C LEU A 266 1.19 7.89 21.28
N ALA A 267 2.19 8.72 21.62
CA ALA A 267 3.13 8.48 22.70
C ALA A 267 2.74 9.21 24.01
N PHE A 268 1.79 10.14 23.99
CA PHE A 268 1.49 11.02 25.14
C PHE A 268 1.19 10.24 26.42
N ARG A 269 0.38 9.19 26.36
CA ARG A 269 0.09 8.35 27.55
C ARG A 269 1.33 7.68 28.11
N ASP A 270 2.19 7.18 27.23
CA ASP A 270 3.45 6.54 27.63
C ASP A 270 4.43 7.55 28.22
N MET A 271 4.50 8.76 27.63
CA MET A 271 5.32 9.88 28.12
C MET A 271 4.82 10.37 29.48
N GLN A 272 3.53 10.58 29.65
CA GLN A 272 2.93 10.97 30.92
C GLN A 272 3.23 9.96 32.03
N ALA A 273 3.07 8.66 31.71
CA ALA A 273 3.41 7.59 32.65
C ALA A 273 4.90 7.64 33.08
N ALA A 274 5.81 7.93 32.13
CA ALA A 274 7.23 8.08 32.41
C ALA A 274 7.54 9.28 33.32
N PHE A 275 6.92 10.43 33.04
CA PHE A 275 7.08 11.61 33.89
C PHE A 275 6.55 11.38 35.32
N ARG A 276 5.43 10.67 35.48
CA ARG A 276 4.93 10.26 36.81
C ARG A 276 5.90 9.35 37.54
N GLN A 277 6.49 8.35 36.85
CA GLN A 277 7.50 7.46 37.47
C GLN A 277 8.77 8.21 37.92
N LEU A 278 9.11 9.30 37.23
CA LEU A 278 10.23 10.17 37.59
C LEU A 278 9.87 11.20 38.68
N HIS A 279 8.63 11.20 39.18
CA HIS A 279 8.11 12.25 40.07
C HIS A 279 8.33 13.68 39.51
N ASN A 280 8.36 13.81 38.18
CA ASN A 280 8.60 15.07 37.47
C ASN A 280 7.34 15.51 36.71
N GLU A 281 6.26 15.69 37.41
CA GLU A 281 4.98 16.10 36.82
C GLU A 281 5.05 17.49 36.17
N ALA A 282 5.81 18.41 36.80
CA ALA A 282 6.07 19.74 36.19
C ALA A 282 6.83 19.65 34.86
N GLY A 283 7.63 18.60 34.67
CA GLY A 283 8.29 18.33 33.39
C GLY A 283 7.30 17.98 32.30
N TRP A 284 6.26 17.20 32.63
CA TRP A 284 5.18 16.88 31.68
C TRP A 284 4.40 18.11 31.23
N GLU A 285 4.02 18.97 32.18
CA GLU A 285 3.33 20.22 31.90
C GLU A 285 4.16 21.13 30.98
N ARG A 286 5.44 21.33 31.33
CA ARG A 286 6.36 22.11 30.46
C ARG A 286 6.49 21.54 29.06
N PHE A 287 6.56 20.20 28.94
CA PHE A 287 6.59 19.55 27.66
C PHE A 287 5.33 19.83 26.82
N LEU A 288 4.14 19.72 27.42
CA LEU A 288 2.88 20.00 26.72
C LEU A 288 2.78 21.46 26.27
N HIS A 289 3.20 22.39 27.11
CA HIS A 289 3.27 23.81 26.72
C HIS A 289 4.23 24.06 25.57
N ALA A 290 5.43 23.48 25.62
CA ALA A 290 6.39 23.58 24.51
C ALA A 290 5.84 22.96 23.22
N PHE A 291 5.15 21.83 23.32
CA PHE A 291 4.51 21.18 22.17
C PHE A 291 3.41 22.05 21.55
N THR A 292 2.50 22.61 22.36
CA THR A 292 1.43 23.49 21.88
C THR A 292 1.97 24.80 21.28
N GLN A 293 3.05 25.35 21.82
CA GLN A 293 3.72 26.52 21.25
C GLN A 293 4.38 26.22 19.90
N GLY A 294 5.02 25.07 19.79
CA GLY A 294 5.65 24.63 18.53
C GLY A 294 4.65 24.18 17.47
N HIS A 295 3.49 23.72 17.88
CA HIS A 295 2.44 23.18 17.00
C HIS A 295 1.06 23.78 17.32
N PRO A 296 0.87 25.11 17.15
CA PRO A 296 -0.34 25.80 17.60
C PRO A 296 -1.62 25.34 16.91
N ASN A 297 -1.51 24.74 15.72
CA ASN A 297 -2.65 24.22 14.94
C ASN A 297 -2.96 22.73 15.24
N ASP A 298 -2.24 22.08 16.14
CA ASP A 298 -2.53 20.69 16.52
C ASP A 298 -3.38 20.64 17.79
N PRO A 299 -4.66 20.23 17.70
CA PRO A 299 -5.57 20.19 18.84
C PRO A 299 -5.16 19.16 19.90
N THR A 300 -4.30 18.17 19.59
CA THR A 300 -3.97 17.08 20.53
C THR A 300 -3.15 17.54 21.72
N GLY A 301 -2.28 18.54 21.54
CA GLY A 301 -1.53 19.13 22.66
C GLY A 301 -2.44 19.83 23.66
N TYR A 302 -3.42 20.59 23.15
CA TYR A 302 -4.42 21.27 23.99
C TYR A 302 -5.37 20.28 24.67
N LEU A 303 -5.75 19.17 24.02
CA LEU A 303 -6.52 18.10 24.66
C LEU A 303 -5.73 17.48 25.83
N ALA A 304 -4.45 17.17 25.62
CA ALA A 304 -3.60 16.61 26.67
C ALA A 304 -3.37 17.59 27.84
N LEU A 305 -3.27 18.90 27.55
CA LEU A 305 -3.22 19.93 28.59
C LEU A 305 -4.55 20.02 29.36
N ALA A 306 -5.67 19.93 28.67
CA ALA A 306 -6.99 19.93 29.30
C ALA A 306 -7.16 18.75 30.28
N GLU A 307 -6.83 17.52 29.84
CA GLU A 307 -6.82 16.33 30.70
C GLU A 307 -5.89 16.48 31.90
N TRP A 308 -4.73 17.15 31.71
CA TRP A 308 -3.76 17.42 32.75
C TRP A 308 -4.30 18.39 33.79
N TYR A 309 -4.93 19.49 33.37
CA TYR A 309 -5.51 20.50 34.29
C TYR A 309 -6.75 19.96 34.98
N GLU A 310 -7.62 19.22 34.28
CA GLU A 310 -8.79 18.55 34.87
C GLU A 310 -8.38 17.61 36.01
N ALA A 311 -7.36 16.77 35.82
CA ALA A 311 -6.85 15.85 36.85
C ALA A 311 -6.32 16.56 38.10
N ARG A 312 -6.02 17.87 38.02
CA ARG A 312 -5.55 18.72 39.12
C ARG A 312 -6.62 19.63 39.70
N GLY A 313 -7.84 19.55 39.19
CA GLY A 313 -8.94 20.40 39.62
C GLY A 313 -8.84 21.86 39.12
N GLN A 314 -7.94 22.13 38.17
CA GLN A 314 -7.78 23.45 37.56
C GLN A 314 -8.79 23.59 36.39
N ILE A 315 -10.06 23.74 36.77
CA ILE A 315 -11.20 23.65 35.86
C ILE A 315 -11.17 24.75 34.77
N ASP A 316 -10.83 25.98 35.16
CA ASP A 316 -10.81 27.14 34.25
C ASP A 316 -9.72 27.00 33.17
N GLU A 317 -8.54 26.48 33.52
CA GLU A 317 -7.45 26.18 32.61
C GLU A 317 -7.85 25.07 31.64
N ALA A 318 -8.45 23.99 32.14
CA ALA A 318 -8.95 22.90 31.32
C ALA A 318 -9.97 23.38 30.31
N MET A 319 -10.93 24.19 30.74
CA MET A 319 -11.96 24.77 29.84
C MET A 319 -11.36 25.69 28.79
N ARG A 320 -10.34 26.49 29.12
CA ARG A 320 -9.63 27.33 28.12
C ARG A 320 -8.96 26.47 27.05
N CYS A 321 -8.27 25.41 27.46
CA CYS A 321 -7.63 24.47 26.51
C CYS A 321 -8.68 23.79 25.62
N LEU A 322 -9.81 23.34 26.17
CA LEU A 322 -10.87 22.70 25.40
C LEU A 322 -11.55 23.67 24.39
N ARG A 323 -11.74 24.92 24.78
CA ARG A 323 -12.24 25.94 23.83
C ARG A 323 -11.25 26.15 22.69
N GLN A 324 -9.94 26.18 22.98
CA GLN A 324 -8.91 26.28 21.93
C GLN A 324 -8.95 25.06 21.00
N VAL A 325 -9.21 23.85 21.52
CA VAL A 325 -9.43 22.67 20.70
C VAL A 325 -10.62 22.89 19.75
N LEU A 326 -11.74 23.43 20.23
CA LEU A 326 -12.94 23.65 19.41
C LEU A 326 -12.80 24.81 18.42
N GLU A 327 -11.93 25.76 18.66
CA GLU A 327 -11.54 26.76 17.65
C GLU A 327 -10.78 26.12 16.50
N LEU A 328 -9.92 25.13 16.79
CA LEU A 328 -9.15 24.40 15.77
C LEU A 328 -9.96 23.29 15.11
N ASP A 329 -10.75 22.57 15.88
CA ASP A 329 -11.59 21.45 15.44
C ASP A 329 -12.99 21.54 16.07
N PRO A 330 -13.89 22.30 15.44
CA PRO A 330 -15.25 22.51 15.94
C PRO A 330 -16.10 21.24 16.07
N VAL A 331 -15.67 20.14 15.44
CA VAL A 331 -16.36 18.85 15.50
C VAL A 331 -15.66 17.82 16.39
N CYS A 332 -14.65 18.26 17.17
CA CYS A 332 -13.94 17.38 18.10
C CYS A 332 -14.87 16.88 19.21
N ARG A 333 -15.30 15.63 19.08
CA ARG A 333 -16.22 14.99 20.03
C ARG A 333 -15.66 14.93 21.44
N GLU A 334 -14.37 14.60 21.56
CA GLU A 334 -13.68 14.48 22.84
C GLU A 334 -13.69 15.81 23.62
N ALA A 335 -13.45 16.92 22.94
CA ALA A 335 -13.48 18.25 23.54
C ALA A 335 -14.89 18.66 23.96
N HIS A 336 -15.90 18.38 23.14
CA HIS A 336 -17.29 18.65 23.48
C HIS A 336 -17.75 17.87 24.72
N LEU A 337 -17.41 16.58 24.81
CA LEU A 337 -17.79 15.74 25.94
C LEU A 337 -17.06 16.16 27.23
N ALA A 338 -15.77 16.51 27.13
CA ALA A 338 -15.01 17.02 28.27
C ALA A 338 -15.57 18.35 28.79
N LEU A 339 -15.87 19.32 27.90
CA LEU A 339 -16.50 20.58 28.29
C LEU A 339 -17.87 20.35 28.94
N LEU A 340 -18.68 19.45 28.41
CA LEU A 340 -19.98 19.11 29.00
C LEU A 340 -19.82 18.57 30.43
N ALA A 341 -18.82 17.71 30.66
CA ALA A 341 -18.53 17.19 31.99
C ALA A 341 -18.11 18.31 32.98
N LEU A 342 -17.23 19.22 32.53
CA LEU A 342 -16.77 20.35 33.34
C LEU A 342 -17.91 21.35 33.66
N TYR A 343 -18.79 21.64 32.69
CA TYR A 343 -19.96 22.49 32.93
C TYR A 343 -20.93 21.90 33.95
N ARG A 344 -21.10 20.57 33.98
CA ARG A 344 -21.88 19.89 35.01
C ARG A 344 -21.26 20.06 36.42
N VAL A 345 -19.94 19.98 36.53
CA VAL A 345 -19.22 20.21 37.76
C VAL A 345 -19.38 21.67 38.27
N GLN A 346 -19.41 22.63 37.37
CA GLN A 346 -19.64 24.05 37.69
C GLN A 346 -21.10 24.41 38.01
N GLY A 347 -22.04 23.47 37.86
CA GLY A 347 -23.46 23.71 38.20
C GLY A 347 -24.21 24.57 37.17
N ILE A 348 -23.83 24.55 35.92
CA ILE A 348 -24.51 25.28 34.85
C ILE A 348 -25.95 24.72 34.63
N PRO A 349 -26.98 25.57 34.40
CA PRO A 349 -28.37 25.13 34.24
C PRO A 349 -28.60 24.06 33.17
N GLY A 350 -29.45 23.08 33.48
CA GLY A 350 -29.68 21.88 32.65
C GLY A 350 -30.10 22.18 31.22
N GLU A 351 -30.94 23.21 30.98
CA GLU A 351 -31.40 23.57 29.63
C GLU A 351 -30.27 23.99 28.67
N ALA A 352 -29.27 24.71 29.18
CA ALA A 352 -28.07 25.06 28.39
C ALA A 352 -27.20 23.82 28.10
N LEU A 353 -27.12 22.90 29.06
CA LEU A 353 -26.43 21.63 28.92
C LEU A 353 -27.08 20.70 27.90
N ASP A 354 -28.42 20.61 27.91
CA ASP A 354 -29.16 19.77 26.97
C ASP A 354 -29.00 20.25 25.52
N SER A 355 -29.01 21.57 25.31
CA SER A 355 -28.77 22.17 24.02
C SER A 355 -27.35 21.88 23.54
N TYR A 356 -26.36 21.99 24.44
CA TYR A 356 -24.95 21.69 24.13
C TYR A 356 -24.73 20.20 23.87
N GLU A 357 -25.39 19.31 24.62
CA GLU A 357 -25.34 17.86 24.42
C GLU A 357 -25.90 17.45 23.04
N GLN A 358 -26.98 18.12 22.59
CA GLN A 358 -27.50 17.92 21.23
C GLN A 358 -26.51 18.37 20.15
N LEU A 359 -25.81 19.50 20.35
CA LEU A 359 -24.75 19.94 19.46
C LEU A 359 -23.60 18.96 19.44
N ALA A 360 -23.13 18.50 20.60
CA ALA A 360 -22.06 17.51 20.74
C ALA A 360 -22.43 16.16 20.06
N LYS A 361 -23.69 15.73 20.15
CA LYS A 361 -24.19 14.54 19.44
C LYS A 361 -24.26 14.73 17.91
N ARG A 362 -24.49 15.96 17.43
CA ARG A 362 -24.51 16.28 15.99
C ARG A 362 -23.12 16.45 15.39
N ALA A 363 -22.14 16.84 16.20
CA ALA A 363 -20.73 16.97 15.82
C ALA A 363 -20.04 15.62 15.50
N THR A 364 -20.78 14.63 15.07
CA THR A 364 -20.40 13.23 15.12
C THR A 364 -19.58 12.71 13.95
N GLN A 365 -19.25 13.49 12.92
CA GLN A 365 -18.32 12.99 11.88
C GLN A 365 -17.74 14.12 11.04
N PRO A 366 -16.39 14.28 10.98
CA PRO A 366 -15.80 15.05 9.92
C PRO A 366 -16.04 14.35 8.57
N PRO A 367 -16.46 15.05 7.53
CA PRO A 367 -16.46 14.49 6.17
C PRO A 367 -15.02 14.24 5.72
N GLY A 368 -14.64 12.97 5.67
CA GLY A 368 -13.28 12.57 5.29
C GLY A 368 -12.46 12.10 6.49
N GLY A 369 -11.92 10.89 6.42
CA GLY A 369 -11.22 10.22 7.51
C GLY A 369 -10.09 11.05 8.16
N ARG A 370 -9.79 10.77 9.43
CA ARG A 370 -8.73 11.44 10.20
C ARG A 370 -7.31 11.18 9.66
N PHE A 371 -7.13 10.13 8.88
CA PHE A 371 -5.83 9.73 8.33
C PHE A 371 -5.93 9.51 6.82
N ARG A 372 -4.94 10.02 6.09
CA ARG A 372 -4.82 9.87 4.63
C ARG A 372 -3.52 9.16 4.28
N CYS A 373 -3.55 8.31 3.27
CA CYS A 373 -2.35 7.70 2.72
C CYS A 373 -1.60 8.69 1.83
N ARG A 374 -0.36 9.02 2.14
CA ARG A 374 0.49 9.91 1.33
C ARG A 374 0.76 9.37 -0.09
N ALA A 375 0.69 8.04 -0.28
CA ALA A 375 1.00 7.41 -1.56
C ALA A 375 -0.18 7.39 -2.54
N CYS A 376 -1.42 7.15 -2.07
CA CYS A 376 -2.58 6.97 -2.95
C CYS A 376 -3.79 7.85 -2.61
N GLY A 377 -3.71 8.67 -1.55
CA GLY A 377 -4.79 9.55 -1.13
C GLY A 377 -5.96 8.87 -0.40
N HIS A 378 -5.93 7.54 -0.22
CA HIS A 378 -6.99 6.82 0.51
C HIS A 378 -7.11 7.32 1.95
N SER A 379 -8.33 7.66 2.38
CA SER A 379 -8.59 8.22 3.70
C SER A 379 -9.40 7.27 4.58
N ARG A 380 -9.11 7.24 5.91
CA ARG A 380 -9.84 6.49 6.93
C ARG A 380 -9.91 7.26 8.24
N GLU A 381 -10.90 6.91 9.07
CA GLU A 381 -10.99 7.45 10.44
C GLU A 381 -9.93 6.84 11.37
N GLU A 382 -9.64 5.57 11.19
CA GLU A 382 -8.69 4.83 11.99
C GLU A 382 -7.27 4.93 11.45
N LEU A 383 -6.29 4.98 12.35
CA LEU A 383 -4.89 4.93 12.00
C LEU A 383 -4.56 3.58 11.33
N PHE A 384 -3.83 3.64 10.23
CA PHE A 384 -3.31 2.47 9.54
C PHE A 384 -1.80 2.62 9.31
N TRP A 385 -1.05 1.57 9.55
CA TRP A 385 0.38 1.54 9.23
C TRP A 385 0.64 0.95 7.84
N ARG A 386 -0.25 0.08 7.37
CA ARG A 386 -0.30 -0.43 6.00
C ARG A 386 -1.59 0.04 5.35
N CYS A 387 -1.48 0.74 4.24
CA CYS A 387 -2.66 1.26 3.54
C CYS A 387 -3.49 0.11 2.95
N PRO A 388 -4.81 0.04 3.24
CA PRO A 388 -5.65 -1.04 2.71
C PRO A 388 -5.86 -0.96 1.19
N ALA A 389 -5.74 0.23 0.60
CA ALA A 389 -5.95 0.42 -0.84
C ALA A 389 -4.67 0.12 -1.66
N CYS A 390 -3.55 0.77 -1.36
CA CYS A 390 -2.32 0.59 -2.13
C CYS A 390 -1.31 -0.38 -1.51
N GLN A 391 -1.60 -0.88 -0.31
CA GLN A 391 -0.73 -1.78 0.47
C GLN A 391 0.64 -1.18 0.84
N GLY A 392 0.81 0.13 0.69
CA GLY A 392 2.01 0.86 1.10
C GLY A 392 2.16 0.93 2.62
N TRP A 393 3.37 0.79 3.12
CA TRP A 393 3.72 0.87 4.54
C TRP A 393 4.17 2.28 4.95
N GLY A 394 3.90 2.66 6.20
CA GLY A 394 4.41 3.90 6.81
C GLY A 394 3.88 5.19 6.17
N THR A 395 2.77 5.11 5.45
CA THR A 395 2.21 6.21 4.67
C THR A 395 1.08 7.02 5.33
N PRO A 396 0.64 6.77 6.58
CA PRO A 396 -0.44 7.57 7.14
C PRO A 396 0.02 9.00 7.41
N GLU A 397 -0.79 9.94 7.00
CA GLU A 397 -0.72 11.36 7.33
C GLU A 397 -1.97 11.70 8.10
N ARG A 398 -1.82 12.33 9.27
CA ARG A 398 -2.98 12.83 10.01
C ARG A 398 -3.48 14.10 9.34
N LEU A 399 -4.75 14.13 9.02
CA LEU A 399 -5.42 15.33 8.54
C LEU A 399 -5.78 16.17 9.76
N LEU A 400 -5.12 17.32 9.88
CA LEU A 400 -5.54 18.32 10.86
C LEU A 400 -6.80 19.02 10.33
N PRO A 401 -7.80 19.28 11.20
CA PRO A 401 -8.98 20.01 10.79
C PRO A 401 -8.56 21.39 10.25
N GLN A 402 -9.12 21.75 9.13
CA GLN A 402 -9.00 23.15 8.67
C GLN A 402 -10.11 23.95 9.35
N PRO A 403 -9.83 25.11 9.93
CA PRO A 403 -10.86 25.98 10.47
C PRO A 403 -11.82 26.34 9.33
N SER A 404 -12.94 25.62 9.26
CA SER A 404 -14.03 26.04 8.38
C SER A 404 -14.63 27.30 8.97
N PRO A 405 -14.90 28.34 8.16
CA PRO A 405 -15.72 29.43 8.61
C PRO A 405 -17.12 28.87 8.91
N ILE A 406 -17.38 28.56 10.17
CA ILE A 406 -18.75 28.30 10.62
C ILE A 406 -19.47 29.63 10.42
N PRO A 407 -20.63 29.66 9.73
CA PRO A 407 -21.46 30.83 9.77
C PRO A 407 -21.84 31.05 11.24
N MET A 408 -21.27 32.07 11.85
CA MET A 408 -21.64 32.51 13.19
C MET A 408 -23.13 32.78 13.16
N MET A 409 -23.91 31.89 13.78
CA MET A 409 -25.27 32.24 14.18
C MET A 409 -25.10 33.40 15.14
N ALA A 410 -25.50 34.60 14.65
CA ALA A 410 -25.41 35.83 15.39
C ALA A 410 -26.32 35.74 16.63
N GLY A 411 -25.69 35.44 17.75
CA GLY A 411 -26.24 35.53 19.08
C GLY A 411 -25.06 35.90 19.98
N GLU A 412 -24.96 37.16 20.30
CA GLU A 412 -23.90 37.78 21.08
C GLU A 412 -23.64 37.06 22.40
N ILE A 413 -22.53 36.32 22.47
CA ILE A 413 -21.80 36.10 23.73
C ILE A 413 -20.40 36.67 23.48
N THR A 414 -20.23 37.95 23.75
CA THR A 414 -18.92 38.62 23.76
C THR A 414 -18.07 38.05 24.89
N PRO A 415 -16.89 37.48 24.60
CA PRO A 415 -15.91 37.19 25.62
C PRO A 415 -15.12 38.48 25.93
N PRO A 416 -14.89 38.83 27.20
CA PRO A 416 -13.94 39.88 27.55
C PRO A 416 -12.52 39.28 27.44
N PHE A 417 -11.67 39.93 26.70
CA PHE A 417 -10.21 39.88 26.63
C PHE A 417 -9.65 39.52 25.25
N SER A 418 -9.38 40.60 24.52
CA SER A 418 -8.46 40.62 23.38
C SER A 418 -7.03 40.89 23.86
N HIS A 419 -6.12 39.94 23.71
CA HIS A 419 -4.69 40.29 23.66
C HIS A 419 -4.08 39.71 22.39
N SER A 420 -3.49 40.60 21.59
CA SER A 420 -2.77 40.27 20.35
C SER A 420 -1.49 39.48 20.64
N PRO A 421 -1.13 38.46 19.84
CA PRO A 421 0.15 37.80 19.98
C PRO A 421 1.24 38.56 19.23
N THR A 422 2.30 38.92 19.93
CA THR A 422 3.57 39.32 19.34
C THR A 422 4.37 38.08 18.90
N SER A 423 4.79 38.10 17.66
CA SER A 423 5.63 37.10 17.00
C SER A 423 7.03 37.03 17.59
N VAL A 424 7.44 35.83 18.07
CA VAL A 424 8.87 35.48 18.24
C VAL A 424 9.06 34.03 17.82
N SER A 425 9.73 33.84 16.71
CA SER A 425 10.25 32.55 16.26
C SER A 425 11.67 32.35 16.80
N ALA A 426 11.87 31.35 17.68
CA ALA A 426 13.19 30.86 18.06
C ALA A 426 13.16 29.31 18.13
N PRO A 427 14.23 28.62 17.75
CA PRO A 427 14.26 27.15 17.75
C PRO A 427 14.22 26.60 19.17
N ILE A 428 13.35 25.63 19.39
CA ILE A 428 13.17 24.97 20.70
C ILE A 428 14.32 24.00 20.94
N ALA A 429 15.35 24.44 21.64
CA ALA A 429 16.28 23.56 22.32
C ALA A 429 15.67 23.21 23.69
N VAL A 430 15.06 22.02 23.79
CA VAL A 430 14.63 21.49 25.07
C VAL A 430 15.88 21.12 25.87
N ALA A 431 16.30 21.97 26.78
CA ALA A 431 17.37 21.66 27.72
C ALA A 431 16.89 20.54 28.68
N TYR A 432 17.35 19.34 28.40
CA TYR A 432 17.28 18.25 29.35
C TYR A 432 18.36 18.49 30.42
N ASP A 433 17.99 18.99 31.55
CA ASP A 433 18.88 19.01 32.71
C ASP A 433 19.33 17.59 33.02
N ALA A 434 20.63 17.40 33.20
CA ALA A 434 21.27 16.13 33.49
C ALA A 434 20.65 15.48 34.75
N PRO A 435 20.61 14.12 34.82
CA PRO A 435 19.99 13.43 35.95
C PRO A 435 20.73 13.76 37.23
N VAL A 436 19.98 14.21 38.22
CA VAL A 436 20.44 14.32 39.62
C VAL A 436 20.92 12.93 40.05
N LYS A 437 22.21 12.82 40.46
CA LYS A 437 22.78 11.63 41.05
C LYS A 437 21.94 11.19 42.23
N PRO A 438 21.60 9.90 42.38
CA PRO A 438 20.96 9.41 43.60
C PRO A 438 21.93 9.55 44.78
N PRO A 439 21.45 9.84 45.98
CA PRO A 439 22.28 9.89 47.19
C PRO A 439 22.87 8.51 47.46
N SER A 440 24.17 8.47 47.72
CA SER A 440 24.88 7.29 48.17
C SER A 440 24.25 6.81 49.49
N ALA A 441 23.81 5.56 49.52
CA ALA A 441 23.37 4.89 50.74
C ALA A 441 24.55 4.69 51.70
N PRO A 442 24.27 4.65 53.02
CA PRO A 442 25.27 4.53 54.06
C PRO A 442 25.97 3.18 54.10
#